data_f93775e2d0e7615cf88b4f6148286b4d
#
_entry.id   f93775e2d0e7615cf88b4f6148286b4d
#
_cell.length_a   1.000
_cell.length_b   1.000
_cell.length_c   1.000
_cell.angle_alpha   90.00
_cell.angle_beta   90.00
_cell.angle_gamma   90.00
#
_symmetry.space_group_name_H-M   'P 1'
#
loop_
_entity.id
_entity.type
_entity.pdbx_description
1 polymer ?
#
loop_
_entity_poly.entity_id
_entity_poly.type
_entity_poly.pdbx_seq_one_letter_code
_entity_poly.pdbx_strand_id
1 'polypeptide(L)'
;MSPTYSRRAVLAGTGAAAAAAALSGCEVARTADAPPSGTSLGRTGDVPVGGGHVLSDLDVVVTQPEAGTFKAFSALCTHRGCRVDEVSDGEIVCPCHVSRFAITDGSVTFGPADQPLPAFKLKVSGDEIVVA
;
A
#
# COMPACT_ATOMS: atom_id res chain seq x y z
N MET A 1 8.45 -64.26 -17.30
CA MET A 1 8.44 -63.84 -16.83
C MET A 1 8.35 -62.66 -16.45
N SER A 2 8.34 -62.21 -15.79
CA SER A 2 8.36 -61.18 -15.37
C SER A 2 7.76 -60.08 -15.59
N PRO A 3 6.78 -60.01 -15.57
CA PRO A 3 6.04 -58.88 -15.75
C PRO A 3 6.00 -57.94 -14.72
N THR A 4 6.90 -57.72 -14.18
CA THR A 4 6.76 -56.97 -13.03
C THR A 4 6.93 -55.53 -13.23
N TYR A 5 7.10 -55.08 -14.39
CA TYR A 5 7.40 -53.77 -14.50
C TYR A 5 6.35 -52.89 -14.56
N SER A 6 5.28 -53.21 -14.79
CA SER A 6 4.20 -52.29 -14.94
C SER A 6 3.87 -51.53 -13.70
N ARG A 7 4.25 -52.08 -12.58
CA ARG A 7 3.85 -51.39 -11.43
C ARG A 7 4.56 -50.12 -11.22
N ARG A 8 5.74 -50.03 -11.72
CA ARG A 8 6.41 -48.85 -11.41
C ARG A 8 5.94 -47.70 -12.12
N ALA A 9 5.33 -47.80 -13.23
CA ALA A 9 4.84 -46.67 -13.95
C ALA A 9 3.75 -45.94 -13.23
N VAL A 10 3.07 -46.63 -12.37
CA VAL A 10 1.95 -45.98 -11.70
C VAL A 10 2.41 -44.98 -10.70
N LEU A 11 3.57 -45.20 -10.16
CA LEU A 11 3.98 -44.33 -9.08
C LEU A 11 4.35 -42.95 -9.54
N ALA A 12 4.69 -42.80 -10.77
CA ALA A 12 5.16 -41.54 -11.22
C ALA A 12 4.11 -40.47 -11.32
N GLY A 13 2.86 -40.86 -11.44
CA GLY A 13 1.83 -39.90 -11.69
C GLY A 13 1.25 -39.26 -10.48
N THR A 14 1.56 -39.78 -9.32
CA THR A 14 0.83 -39.30 -8.17
C THR A 14 1.40 -38.09 -7.53
N GLY A 15 2.62 -37.77 -7.81
CA GLY A 15 3.22 -36.67 -7.10
C GLY A 15 2.90 -35.30 -7.61
N ALA A 16 2.36 -35.24 -8.82
CA ALA A 16 2.22 -33.93 -9.43
C ALA A 16 1.00 -33.17 -9.01
N ALA A 17 0.01 -33.85 -8.54
CA ALA A 17 -1.25 -33.19 -8.26
C ALA A 17 -1.25 -32.38 -6.98
N ALA A 18 -0.34 -32.67 -6.10
CA ALA A 18 -0.39 -32.02 -4.79
C ALA A 18 0.08 -30.58 -4.80
N ALA A 19 0.81 -30.20 -5.81
CA ALA A 19 1.41 -28.88 -5.77
C ALA A 19 0.44 -27.75 -6.07
N ALA A 20 -0.63 -28.07 -6.77
CA ALA A 20 -1.52 -27.01 -7.21
C ALA A 20 -2.40 -26.45 -6.12
N ALA A 21 -2.61 -27.22 -5.08
CA ALA A 21 -3.57 -26.79 -4.07
C ALA A 21 -3.04 -25.69 -3.14
N ALA A 22 -1.76 -25.49 -3.14
CA ALA A 22 -1.18 -24.55 -2.20
C ALA A 22 -1.30 -23.11 -2.61
N LEU A 23 -1.76 -22.86 -3.81
CA LEU A 23 -1.77 -21.51 -4.31
C LEU A 23 -3.04 -20.75 -4.06
N SER A 24 -4.03 -21.39 -3.51
CA SER A 24 -5.27 -20.71 -3.32
C SER A 24 -5.34 -20.18 -1.92
N GLY A 25 -5.60 -18.96 -1.74
CA GLY A 25 -5.97 -18.49 -0.45
C GLY A 25 -5.18 -17.39 0.19
N CYS A 26 -4.31 -16.79 -0.52
CA CYS A 26 -3.67 -15.62 0.06
C CYS A 26 -4.26 -14.38 -0.54
N GLU A 27 -5.43 -14.00 -0.06
CA GLU A 27 -5.88 -12.68 -0.34
C GLU A 27 -5.25 -11.75 0.65
N VAL A 28 -4.14 -11.26 0.29
CA VAL A 28 -3.51 -10.20 1.05
C VAL A 28 -4.21 -8.93 0.62
N ALA A 29 -4.70 -8.18 1.58
CA ALA A 29 -5.19 -6.85 1.32
C ALA A 29 -4.12 -6.10 0.53
N ARG A 30 -4.52 -5.53 -0.61
CA ARG A 30 -3.58 -4.82 -1.46
C ARG A 30 -3.08 -3.60 -0.73
N THR A 31 -1.88 -3.66 -0.28
CA THR A 31 -1.16 -2.46 0.09
C THR A 31 -0.55 -1.94 -1.20
N ALA A 32 -0.77 -0.69 -1.50
CA ALA A 32 -0.14 -0.10 -2.65
C ALA A 32 1.37 -0.15 -2.45
N ASP A 33 2.05 -0.67 -3.45
CA ASP A 33 3.50 -0.61 -3.45
C ASP A 33 3.93 0.83 -3.70
N ALA A 34 5.08 1.21 -3.18
CA ALA A 34 5.62 2.51 -3.44
C ALA A 34 5.88 2.68 -4.95
N PRO A 35 5.59 3.86 -5.52
CA PRO A 35 5.99 4.12 -6.89
C PRO A 35 7.50 4.01 -7.04
N PRO A 36 7.99 3.83 -8.27
CA PRO A 36 9.44 3.75 -8.50
C PRO A 36 10.19 4.97 -7.96
N SER A 37 11.41 4.74 -7.51
CA SER A 37 12.30 5.81 -7.08
C SER A 37 12.44 6.87 -8.18
N GLY A 38 12.38 8.14 -7.78
CA GLY A 38 12.42 9.25 -8.70
C GLY A 38 11.09 9.71 -9.25
N THR A 39 10.01 8.98 -8.97
CA THR A 39 8.67 9.40 -9.38
C THR A 39 8.32 10.73 -8.71
N SER A 40 7.86 11.70 -9.49
CA SER A 40 7.44 12.99 -8.95
C SER A 40 6.14 12.85 -8.16
N LEU A 41 6.13 13.43 -6.98
CA LEU A 41 4.95 13.50 -6.12
C LEU A 41 4.40 14.93 -6.06
N GLY A 42 4.80 15.79 -6.98
CA GLY A 42 4.35 17.16 -7.03
C GLY A 42 5.34 18.13 -6.42
N ARG A 43 4.88 19.33 -6.16
CA ARG A 43 5.72 20.40 -5.63
C ARG A 43 5.42 20.65 -4.17
N THR A 44 6.41 21.18 -3.48
CA THR A 44 6.23 21.55 -2.07
C THR A 44 5.06 22.51 -1.86
N GLY A 45 4.85 23.42 -2.82
CA GLY A 45 3.75 24.39 -2.74
C GLY A 45 2.36 23.80 -2.94
N ASP A 46 2.27 22.57 -3.43
CA ASP A 46 0.98 21.90 -3.64
C ASP A 46 0.45 21.24 -2.36
N VAL A 47 1.29 21.15 -1.33
CA VAL A 47 0.95 20.46 -0.08
C VAL A 47 0.85 21.50 1.03
N PRO A 48 -0.37 21.78 1.53
CA PRO A 48 -0.51 22.80 2.58
C PRO A 48 0.11 22.35 3.89
N VAL A 49 0.60 23.31 4.65
CA VAL A 49 1.12 23.05 6.01
C VAL A 49 -0.04 22.61 6.90
N GLY A 50 0.15 21.55 7.65
CA GLY A 50 -0.92 20.98 8.46
C GLY A 50 -1.95 20.19 7.67
N GLY A 51 -1.69 19.93 6.40
CA GLY A 51 -2.60 19.23 5.52
C GLY A 51 -1.87 18.24 4.61
N GLY A 52 -2.43 18.01 3.45
CA GLY A 52 -1.86 17.07 2.51
C GLY A 52 -2.53 17.14 1.14
N HIS A 53 -2.03 16.33 0.24
CA HIS A 53 -2.51 16.24 -1.13
C HIS A 53 -2.58 14.78 -1.55
N VAL A 54 -3.72 14.37 -2.09
CA VAL A 54 -3.92 12.99 -2.53
C VAL A 54 -3.61 12.88 -4.02
N LEU A 55 -2.68 12.01 -4.35
CA LEU A 55 -2.29 11.73 -5.72
C LEU A 55 -2.96 10.43 -6.15
N SER A 56 -4.18 10.53 -6.66
CA SER A 56 -5.01 9.36 -6.97
C SER A 56 -4.37 8.43 -8.00
N ASP A 57 -3.69 8.99 -8.98
CA ASP A 57 -3.09 8.20 -10.06
C ASP A 57 -1.94 7.34 -9.57
N LEU A 58 -1.32 7.72 -8.46
CA LEU A 58 -0.18 7.01 -7.90
C LEU A 58 -0.52 6.23 -6.64
N ASP A 59 -1.75 6.35 -6.14
CA ASP A 59 -2.18 5.80 -4.86
C ASP A 59 -1.27 6.25 -3.71
N VAL A 60 -0.91 7.52 -3.70
CA VAL A 60 -0.05 8.14 -2.70
C VAL A 60 -0.72 9.38 -2.12
N VAL A 61 -0.56 9.59 -0.84
CA VAL A 61 -0.92 10.84 -0.18
C VAL A 61 0.35 11.46 0.38
N VAL A 62 0.55 12.75 0.10
CA VAL A 62 1.69 13.51 0.62
C VAL A 62 1.17 14.47 1.66
N THR A 63 1.81 14.53 2.81
CA THR A 63 1.40 15.42 3.90
C THR A 63 2.52 16.37 4.28
N GLN A 64 2.16 17.48 4.89
CA GLN A 64 3.12 18.43 5.46
C GLN A 64 2.68 18.74 6.89
N PRO A 65 3.04 17.90 7.88
CA PRO A 65 2.63 18.13 9.26
C PRO A 65 3.12 19.44 9.83
N GLU A 66 4.35 19.81 9.47
CA GLU A 66 4.97 21.06 9.86
C GLU A 66 5.62 21.68 8.64
N ALA A 67 5.81 22.98 8.65
CA ALA A 67 6.42 23.68 7.54
C ALA A 67 7.79 23.06 7.18
N GLY A 68 7.93 22.61 5.96
CA GLY A 68 9.17 22.01 5.47
C GLY A 68 9.31 20.51 5.75
N THR A 69 8.41 19.89 6.49
CA THR A 69 8.45 18.46 6.79
C THR A 69 7.40 17.74 5.96
N PHE A 70 7.84 16.93 4.99
CA PHE A 70 6.96 16.21 4.08
C PHE A 70 7.00 14.72 4.36
N LYS A 71 5.84 14.08 4.28
CA LYS A 71 5.68 12.65 4.45
C LYS A 71 4.87 12.10 3.28
N ALA A 72 5.07 10.84 2.96
CA ALA A 72 4.28 10.15 1.95
C ALA A 72 3.78 8.83 2.50
N PHE A 73 2.54 8.50 2.16
CA PHE A 73 1.90 7.27 2.60
C PHE A 73 1.13 6.66 1.44
N SER A 74 0.84 5.37 1.54
CA SER A 74 -0.11 4.72 0.66
C SER A 74 -1.47 5.39 0.82
N ALA A 75 -2.12 5.68 -0.29
CA ALA A 75 -3.49 6.22 -0.27
C ALA A 75 -4.55 5.12 -0.18
N LEU A 76 -4.15 3.86 -0.06
CA LEU A 76 -5.10 2.77 0.09
C LEU A 76 -5.35 2.48 1.56
N CYS A 77 -6.60 2.64 1.97
CA CYS A 77 -7.00 2.41 3.35
C CYS A 77 -6.74 0.97 3.76
N THR A 78 -6.09 0.78 4.90
CA THR A 78 -5.71 -0.55 5.37
C THR A 78 -6.90 -1.40 5.81
N HIS A 79 -8.07 -0.80 5.98
CA HIS A 79 -9.26 -1.55 6.36
C HIS A 79 -9.77 -2.43 5.21
N ARG A 80 -10.00 -1.85 4.01
CA ARG A 80 -10.51 -2.59 2.86
C ARG A 80 -9.95 -2.15 1.52
N GLY A 81 -8.87 -1.40 1.52
CA GLY A 81 -8.24 -0.99 0.27
C GLY A 81 -8.93 0.12 -0.48
N CYS A 82 -9.91 0.81 0.13
CA CYS A 82 -10.50 2.00 -0.46
C CYS A 82 -9.45 3.09 -0.54
N ARG A 83 -9.53 3.90 -1.59
CA ARG A 83 -8.62 5.04 -1.69
C ARG A 83 -9.08 6.15 -0.76
N VAL A 84 -8.17 6.72 0.00
CA VAL A 84 -8.43 7.93 0.76
C VAL A 84 -8.65 9.08 -0.23
N ASP A 85 -9.52 10.02 0.08
CA ASP A 85 -9.88 11.07 -0.85
C ASP A 85 -9.66 12.48 -0.34
N GLU A 86 -9.37 12.64 0.94
CA GLU A 86 -9.10 13.98 1.46
C GLU A 86 -8.18 13.96 2.66
N VAL A 87 -7.58 15.11 2.91
CA VAL A 87 -6.84 15.38 4.13
C VAL A 87 -7.47 16.62 4.74
N SER A 88 -7.97 16.49 5.96
CA SER A 88 -8.62 17.58 6.67
C SER A 88 -8.39 17.47 8.15
N ASP A 89 -8.28 18.62 8.82
CA ASP A 89 -8.12 18.71 10.27
C ASP A 89 -6.93 17.87 10.81
N GLY A 90 -5.86 17.81 10.03
CA GLY A 90 -4.67 17.05 10.45
C GLY A 90 -4.80 15.56 10.30
N GLU A 91 -5.79 15.08 9.55
CA GLU A 91 -6.05 13.66 9.36
C GLU A 91 -6.28 13.32 7.89
N ILE A 92 -5.85 12.12 7.50
CA ILE A 92 -6.14 11.54 6.20
C ILE A 92 -7.44 10.75 6.35
N VAL A 93 -8.42 10.98 5.50
CA VAL A 93 -9.76 10.43 5.65
C VAL A 93 -10.07 9.42 4.56
N CYS A 94 -10.51 8.23 4.95
CA CYS A 94 -11.02 7.22 4.04
C CYS A 94 -12.55 7.34 3.96
N PRO A 95 -13.15 7.51 2.77
CA PRO A 95 -14.58 7.74 2.65
C PRO A 95 -15.43 6.50 2.84
N CYS A 96 -14.86 5.30 2.66
CA CYS A 96 -15.66 4.08 2.66
C CYS A 96 -16.26 3.75 4.03
N HIS A 97 -15.46 3.83 5.08
CA HIS A 97 -15.89 3.49 6.44
C HIS A 97 -15.41 4.52 7.46
N VAL A 98 -15.02 5.69 6.96
CA VAL A 98 -14.61 6.83 7.78
C VAL A 98 -13.40 6.52 8.69
N SER A 99 -12.50 5.68 8.25
CA SER A 99 -11.22 5.52 8.94
C SER A 99 -10.39 6.79 8.77
N ARG A 100 -9.68 7.19 9.82
CA ARG A 100 -8.84 8.38 9.81
C ARG A 100 -7.44 8.03 10.27
N PHE A 101 -6.48 8.70 9.67
CA PHE A 101 -5.08 8.45 9.93
C PHE A 101 -4.35 9.77 10.16
N ALA A 102 -3.39 9.79 11.07
CA ALA A 102 -2.63 10.99 11.36
C ALA A 102 -1.71 11.38 10.21
N ILE A 103 -1.63 12.65 9.90
CA ILE A 103 -0.71 13.13 8.84
C ILE A 103 0.75 13.03 9.26
N THR A 104 1.04 12.88 10.55
CA THR A 104 2.40 12.83 11.06
C THR A 104 3.08 11.49 10.82
N ASP A 105 2.36 10.39 10.96
CA ASP A 105 2.95 9.06 10.88
C ASP A 105 2.05 8.00 10.24
N GLY A 106 0.85 8.38 9.79
CA GLY A 106 -0.08 7.44 9.18
C GLY A 106 -0.81 6.54 10.18
N SER A 107 -0.66 6.76 11.48
CA SER A 107 -1.31 5.94 12.49
C SER A 107 -2.82 6.13 12.47
N VAL A 108 -3.57 5.08 12.85
CA VAL A 108 -5.03 5.15 12.91
C VAL A 108 -5.44 6.06 14.05
N THR A 109 -6.28 7.05 13.76
CA THR A 109 -6.83 7.95 14.78
C THR A 109 -8.31 7.69 15.02
N PHE A 110 -9.02 7.11 14.06
CA PHE A 110 -10.42 6.82 14.19
C PHE A 110 -10.87 5.80 13.14
N GLY A 111 -11.87 5.03 13.46
CA GLY A 111 -12.54 4.15 12.51
C GLY A 111 -12.11 2.70 12.59
N PRO A 112 -12.61 1.87 11.66
CA PRO A 112 -12.41 0.42 11.73
C PRO A 112 -11.03 -0.05 11.30
N ALA A 113 -10.21 0.78 10.64
CA ALA A 113 -8.85 0.39 10.30
C ALA A 113 -8.05 0.15 11.57
N ASP A 114 -7.27 -0.93 11.59
CA ASP A 114 -6.45 -1.30 12.74
C ASP A 114 -4.95 -1.29 12.44
N GLN A 115 -4.58 -0.91 11.23
CA GLN A 115 -3.19 -0.83 10.80
C GLN A 115 -2.90 0.58 10.26
N PRO A 116 -1.70 1.11 10.50
CA PRO A 116 -1.34 2.41 9.93
C PRO A 116 -1.22 2.33 8.41
N LEU A 117 -1.32 3.48 7.77
CA LEU A 117 -1.01 3.57 6.35
C LEU A 117 0.50 3.31 6.17
N PRO A 118 0.88 2.47 5.22
CA PRO A 118 2.30 2.28 4.92
C PRO A 118 2.96 3.59 4.51
N ALA A 119 4.14 3.86 5.05
CA ALA A 119 4.90 5.05 4.73
C ALA A 119 5.84 4.77 3.57
N PHE A 120 5.99 5.75 2.69
CA PHE A 120 6.95 5.70 1.59
C PHE A 120 8.05 6.72 1.83
N LYS A 121 9.26 6.37 1.44
CA LYS A 121 10.39 7.31 1.56
C LYS A 121 10.32 8.32 0.44
N LEU A 122 10.55 9.57 0.77
CA LEU A 122 10.59 10.64 -0.20
C LEU A 122 11.82 11.53 0.03
N LYS A 123 12.14 12.31 -0.96
CA LYS A 123 13.13 13.37 -0.82
C LYS A 123 12.62 14.61 -1.53
N VAL A 124 13.08 15.76 -1.06
CA VAL A 124 12.75 17.04 -1.66
C VAL A 124 13.99 17.54 -2.39
N SER A 125 13.83 17.85 -3.67
CA SER A 125 14.89 18.39 -4.51
C SER A 125 14.44 19.75 -5.00
N GLY A 126 14.99 20.82 -4.42
CA GLY A 126 14.50 22.16 -4.70
C GLY A 126 13.07 22.31 -4.16
N ASP A 127 12.13 22.53 -5.06
CA ASP A 127 10.71 22.60 -4.72
C ASP A 127 9.92 21.36 -5.18
N GLU A 128 10.60 20.33 -5.65
CA GLU A 128 9.97 19.10 -6.13
C GLU A 128 10.10 17.98 -5.10
N ILE A 129 9.02 17.25 -4.90
CA ILE A 129 8.97 16.09 -4.02
C ILE A 129 9.03 14.85 -4.90
N VAL A 130 9.94 13.95 -4.63
CA VAL A 130 10.10 12.70 -5.39
C VAL A 130 10.19 11.51 -4.45
N VAL A 131 9.85 10.34 -4.98
CA VAL A 131 10.04 9.08 -4.25
C VAL A 131 11.54 8.82 -4.14
N ALA A 132 11.99 8.54 -2.93
CA ALA A 132 13.40 8.28 -2.69
C ALA A 132 13.84 6.91 -3.19
#